data_8928c87189cb44e84dbb4ddee620093b
#
_entry.id   8928c87189cb44e84dbb4ddee620093b
#
_cell.length_a   1.000
_cell.length_b   1.000
_cell.length_c   1.000
_cell.angle_alpha   90.00
_cell.angle_beta   90.00
_cell.angle_gamma   90.00
#
_symmetry.space_group_name_H-M   'P 1'
#
loop_
_entity.id
_entity.type
_entity.pdbx_description
1 polymer ?
#
loop_
_entity_poly.entity_id
_entity_poly.type
_entity_poly.pdbx_seq_one_letter_code
_entity_poly.pdbx_strand_id
1 'polypeptide(L)'
;MITKQQGEVDNVSLYETDFVKWAEEQAALLTERRFDLLDLENLIEEVDDLAGRHRDALQSHLRVIMIHMLKLVYSTGSRNPEHAWKRSIRNARKAIRRLIDNYPSLSAYLEPLSERAYKYATEDAHDELSDYGDDHESFPTSCPWTLDELVHHEFWPR
;
A
#
# COMPACT_ATOMS: atom_id res chain seq x y z
N MET A 1 49.01 -35.16 1.73
CA MET A 1 47.67 -34.76 1.26
C MET A 1 47.16 -33.65 2.17
N ILE A 2 47.24 -32.43 1.70
CA ILE A 2 46.79 -31.25 2.44
C ILE A 2 45.44 -30.84 1.86
N THR A 3 44.40 -31.15 2.60
CA THR A 3 43.03 -30.74 2.26
C THR A 3 42.88 -29.24 2.56
N LYS A 4 42.85 -28.40 1.55
CA LYS A 4 42.41 -27.00 1.65
C LYS A 4 40.91 -27.01 1.91
N GLN A 5 40.50 -26.81 3.15
CA GLN A 5 39.20 -26.24 3.44
C GLN A 5 39.27 -24.76 3.08
N GLN A 6 38.69 -24.42 1.93
CA GLN A 6 38.31 -23.05 1.64
C GLN A 6 37.09 -22.76 2.53
N GLY A 7 37.32 -21.95 3.58
CA GLY A 7 36.23 -21.33 4.31
C GLY A 7 35.48 -20.44 3.33
N GLU A 8 34.20 -20.75 3.07
CA GLU A 8 33.23 -19.80 2.60
C GLU A 8 33.15 -18.69 3.67
N VAL A 9 33.85 -17.61 3.40
CA VAL A 9 33.57 -16.36 4.10
C VAL A 9 32.24 -15.91 3.53
N ASP A 10 31.18 -16.03 4.33
CA ASP A 10 29.91 -15.39 4.05
C ASP A 10 30.19 -13.90 3.81
N ASN A 11 30.28 -13.51 2.56
CA ASN A 11 30.46 -12.12 2.16
C ASN A 11 29.11 -11.43 2.29
N VAL A 12 28.72 -11.18 3.54
CA VAL A 12 27.48 -10.44 3.83
C VAL A 12 27.66 -9.05 3.20
N SER A 13 26.77 -8.72 2.28
CA SER A 13 26.89 -7.49 1.50
C SER A 13 26.68 -6.27 2.40
N LEU A 14 27.27 -5.14 2.04
CA LEU A 14 27.05 -3.88 2.76
C LEU A 14 25.57 -3.48 2.71
N TYR A 15 24.87 -3.82 1.66
CA TYR A 15 23.42 -3.64 1.51
C TYR A 15 22.63 -4.28 2.66
N GLU A 16 23.01 -5.47 3.09
CA GLU A 16 22.34 -6.21 4.17
C GLU A 16 22.79 -5.77 5.57
N THR A 17 24.04 -5.30 5.72
CA THR A 17 24.62 -4.99 7.03
C THR A 17 24.55 -3.53 7.44
N ASP A 18 24.66 -2.61 6.47
CA ASP A 18 24.60 -1.15 6.67
C ASP A 18 24.05 -0.47 5.44
N PHE A 19 22.73 -0.48 5.31
CA PHE A 19 22.00 0.09 4.18
C PHE A 19 22.34 1.56 3.94
N VAL A 20 22.50 2.36 5.00
CA VAL A 20 22.80 3.81 4.87
C VAL A 20 24.15 4.01 4.23
N LYS A 21 25.16 3.30 4.72
CA LYS A 21 26.51 3.36 4.18
C LYS A 21 26.56 2.85 2.73
N TRP A 22 25.86 1.75 2.44
CA TRP A 22 25.72 1.26 1.07
C TRP A 22 25.12 2.32 0.14
N ALA A 23 24.02 2.95 0.54
CA ALA A 23 23.35 3.98 -0.27
C ALA A 23 24.26 5.21 -0.51
N GLU A 24 25.02 5.65 0.50
CA GLU A 24 25.98 6.74 0.37
C GLU A 24 27.12 6.35 -0.60
N GLU A 25 27.63 5.13 -0.56
CA GLU A 25 28.63 4.63 -1.49
C GLU A 25 28.10 4.57 -2.92
N GLN A 26 26.86 4.05 -3.13
CA GLN A 26 26.24 4.02 -4.46
C GLN A 26 26.04 5.44 -5.00
N ALA A 27 25.59 6.38 -4.17
CA ALA A 27 25.42 7.80 -4.57
C ALA A 27 26.77 8.46 -4.96
N ALA A 28 27.84 8.16 -4.25
CA ALA A 28 29.19 8.62 -4.58
C ALA A 28 29.66 8.07 -5.94
N LEU A 29 29.50 6.75 -6.15
CA LEU A 29 29.85 6.09 -7.42
C LEU A 29 29.07 6.67 -8.62
N LEU A 30 27.77 6.96 -8.45
CA LEU A 30 26.95 7.62 -9.47
C LEU A 30 27.46 9.05 -9.78
N THR A 31 27.81 9.81 -8.74
CA THR A 31 28.35 11.17 -8.87
C THR A 31 29.69 11.18 -9.62
N GLU A 32 30.55 10.22 -9.32
CA GLU A 32 31.86 10.03 -9.97
C GLU A 32 31.77 9.34 -11.34
N ARG A 33 30.55 8.93 -11.75
CA ARG A 33 30.31 8.17 -13.00
C ARG A 33 31.05 6.82 -13.06
N ARG A 34 31.27 6.21 -11.90
CA ARG A 34 31.90 4.91 -11.77
C ARG A 34 30.85 3.79 -11.87
N PHE A 35 30.21 3.70 -13.04
CA PHE A 35 29.08 2.77 -13.28
C PHE A 35 29.49 1.32 -13.25
N ASP A 36 30.75 1.03 -13.47
CA ASP A 36 31.37 -0.30 -13.40
C ASP A 36 31.43 -0.90 -11.99
N LEU A 37 31.33 -0.05 -10.96
CA LEU A 37 31.39 -0.43 -9.56
C LEU A 37 30.03 -0.42 -8.84
N LEU A 38 28.96 -0.04 -9.54
CA LEU A 38 27.62 0.00 -8.97
C LEU A 38 27.11 -1.39 -8.63
N ASP A 39 26.47 -1.51 -7.49
CA ASP A 39 25.62 -2.64 -7.12
C ASP A 39 24.25 -2.48 -7.81
N LEU A 40 24.24 -2.80 -9.13
CA LEU A 40 23.08 -2.58 -9.98
C LEU A 40 21.84 -3.38 -9.57
N GLU A 41 22.05 -4.60 -9.04
CA GLU A 41 20.97 -5.48 -8.64
C GLU A 41 20.16 -4.83 -7.50
N ASN A 42 20.82 -4.47 -6.43
CA ASN A 42 20.17 -3.82 -5.28
C ASN A 42 19.71 -2.40 -5.61
N LEU A 43 20.43 -1.65 -6.46
CA LEU A 43 19.99 -0.32 -6.89
C LEU A 43 18.67 -0.35 -7.69
N ILE A 44 18.50 -1.33 -8.56
CA ILE A 44 17.25 -1.51 -9.32
C ILE A 44 16.10 -1.83 -8.37
N GLU A 45 16.31 -2.70 -7.41
CA GLU A 45 15.33 -3.05 -6.39
C GLU A 45 14.88 -1.81 -5.60
N GLU A 46 15.83 -1.01 -5.10
CA GLU A 46 15.52 0.20 -4.35
C GLU A 46 14.79 1.27 -5.18
N VAL A 47 15.15 1.42 -6.46
CA VAL A 47 14.45 2.36 -7.36
C VAL A 47 13.02 1.88 -7.63
N ASP A 48 12.79 0.60 -7.83
CA ASP A 48 11.45 0.03 -7.98
C ASP A 48 10.61 0.21 -6.71
N ASP A 49 11.22 0.04 -5.53
CA ASP A 49 10.57 0.25 -4.23
C ASP A 49 10.16 1.70 -4.00
N LEU A 50 10.94 2.68 -4.49
CA LEU A 50 10.53 4.09 -4.41
C LEU A 50 9.19 4.35 -5.11
N ALA A 51 8.97 3.76 -6.27
CA ALA A 51 7.68 3.82 -6.96
C ALA A 51 6.61 2.96 -6.27
N GLY A 52 7.00 1.82 -5.73
CA GLY A 52 6.15 0.89 -4.97
C GLY A 52 5.46 1.56 -3.80
N ARG A 53 6.17 2.32 -2.99
CA ARG A 53 5.63 3.03 -1.81
C ARG A 53 4.41 3.91 -2.12
N HIS A 54 4.40 4.58 -3.26
CA HIS A 54 3.25 5.41 -3.66
C HIS A 54 2.06 4.57 -4.12
N ARG A 55 2.30 3.44 -4.78
CA ARG A 55 1.25 2.48 -5.15
C ARG A 55 0.63 1.84 -3.90
N ASP A 56 1.45 1.49 -2.92
CA ASP A 56 1.00 0.92 -1.65
C ASP A 56 0.19 1.92 -0.83
N ALA A 57 0.61 3.18 -0.79
CA ALA A 57 -0.14 4.25 -0.16
C ALA A 57 -1.51 4.44 -0.84
N LEU A 58 -1.56 4.42 -2.19
CA LEU A 58 -2.81 4.49 -2.94
C LEU A 58 -3.74 3.32 -2.62
N GLN A 59 -3.23 2.09 -2.63
CA GLN A 59 -3.99 0.89 -2.26
C GLN A 59 -4.52 0.97 -0.82
N SER A 60 -3.70 1.42 0.12
CA SER A 60 -4.11 1.57 1.52
C SER A 60 -5.26 2.56 1.69
N HIS A 61 -5.23 3.69 0.98
CA HIS A 61 -6.33 4.65 1.03
C HIS A 61 -7.60 4.12 0.37
N LEU A 62 -7.51 3.38 -0.74
CA LEU A 62 -8.66 2.71 -1.35
C LEU A 62 -9.27 1.70 -0.37
N ARG A 63 -8.43 0.88 0.29
CA ARG A 63 -8.87 -0.07 1.33
C ARG A 63 -9.62 0.62 2.46
N VAL A 64 -9.13 1.73 2.99
CA VAL A 64 -9.79 2.51 4.05
C VAL A 64 -11.16 3.00 3.61
N ILE A 65 -11.29 3.50 2.37
CA ILE A 65 -12.59 3.93 1.82
C ILE A 65 -13.57 2.75 1.80
N MET A 66 -13.14 1.61 1.26
CA MET A 66 -13.99 0.43 1.11
C MET A 66 -14.40 -0.17 2.45
N ILE A 67 -13.50 -0.30 3.43
CA ILE A 67 -13.82 -0.76 4.79
C ILE A 67 -14.96 0.08 5.36
N HIS A 68 -14.83 1.39 5.34
CA HIS A 68 -15.82 2.25 5.96
C HIS A 68 -17.11 2.37 5.15
N MET A 69 -17.07 2.23 3.82
CA MET A 69 -18.27 2.16 2.99
C MET A 69 -19.03 0.85 3.24
N LEU A 70 -18.33 -0.29 3.34
CA LEU A 70 -18.95 -1.57 3.74
C LEU A 70 -19.62 -1.45 5.11
N LYS A 71 -18.94 -0.87 6.08
CA LYS A 71 -19.49 -0.66 7.41
C LYS A 71 -20.71 0.25 7.40
N LEU A 72 -20.73 1.30 6.58
CA LEU A 72 -21.89 2.20 6.46
C LEU A 72 -23.13 1.50 5.89
N VAL A 73 -22.96 0.53 4.99
CA VAL A 73 -24.07 -0.15 4.30
C VAL A 73 -24.55 -1.39 5.04
N TYR A 74 -23.61 -2.19 5.55
CA TYR A 74 -23.91 -3.56 6.04
C TYR A 74 -23.94 -3.68 7.56
N SER A 75 -23.53 -2.63 8.29
CA SER A 75 -23.61 -2.66 9.74
C SER A 75 -25.07 -2.57 10.22
N THR A 76 -25.41 -3.42 11.20
CA THR A 76 -26.75 -3.48 11.83
C THR A 76 -26.79 -2.78 13.19
N GLY A 77 -25.64 -2.38 13.72
CA GLY A 77 -25.51 -1.80 15.05
C GLY A 77 -26.09 -0.38 15.15
N SER A 78 -26.99 -0.17 16.12
CA SER A 78 -27.65 1.14 16.36
C SER A 78 -26.74 2.20 16.97
N ARG A 79 -25.54 1.86 17.42
CA ARG A 79 -24.56 2.76 18.07
C ARG A 79 -23.28 2.95 17.27
N ASN A 80 -23.35 2.69 15.98
CA ASN A 80 -22.18 2.75 15.11
C ASN A 80 -21.66 4.19 14.94
N PRO A 81 -20.33 4.38 14.94
CA PRO A 81 -19.71 5.70 14.82
C PRO A 81 -19.67 6.19 13.37
N GLU A 82 -20.81 6.29 12.69
CA GLU A 82 -20.89 6.69 11.29
C GLU A 82 -20.15 7.98 10.96
N HIS A 83 -20.16 8.96 11.87
CA HIS A 83 -19.42 10.20 11.68
C HIS A 83 -17.90 9.98 11.58
N ALA A 84 -17.37 9.05 12.38
CA ALA A 84 -15.95 8.68 12.31
C ALA A 84 -15.64 7.97 11.00
N TRP A 85 -16.50 7.04 10.56
CA TRP A 85 -16.34 6.33 9.30
C TRP A 85 -16.38 7.30 8.09
N LYS A 86 -17.38 8.18 8.04
CA LYS A 86 -17.47 9.23 7.02
C LYS A 86 -16.25 10.16 7.00
N ARG A 87 -15.70 10.48 8.18
CA ARG A 87 -14.46 11.27 8.28
C ARG A 87 -13.26 10.53 7.71
N SER A 88 -13.12 9.23 8.01
CA SER A 88 -12.05 8.38 7.46
C SER A 88 -12.11 8.31 5.95
N ILE A 89 -13.30 8.11 5.37
CA ILE A 89 -13.52 8.12 3.92
C ILE A 89 -13.09 9.48 3.31
N ARG A 90 -13.53 10.60 3.89
CA ARG A 90 -13.15 11.94 3.39
C ARG A 90 -11.63 12.16 3.43
N ASN A 91 -10.98 11.72 4.49
CA ASN A 91 -9.52 11.86 4.63
C ASN A 91 -8.77 11.01 3.61
N ALA A 92 -9.19 9.76 3.41
CA ALA A 92 -8.59 8.87 2.44
C ALA A 92 -8.78 9.39 0.99
N ARG A 93 -9.98 9.89 0.64
CA ARG A 93 -10.23 10.54 -0.65
C ARG A 93 -9.33 11.76 -0.90
N LYS A 94 -9.14 12.59 0.11
CA LYS A 94 -8.20 13.73 0.03
C LYS A 94 -6.76 13.27 -0.18
N ALA A 95 -6.35 12.19 0.49
CA ALA A 95 -5.02 11.64 0.34
C ALA A 95 -4.80 11.06 -1.07
N ILE A 96 -5.75 10.32 -1.62
CA ILE A 96 -5.71 9.83 -3.01
C ILE A 96 -5.57 11.00 -3.99
N ARG A 97 -6.36 12.05 -3.84
CA ARG A 97 -6.28 13.23 -4.70
C ARG A 97 -4.88 13.84 -4.66
N ARG A 98 -4.30 14.06 -3.48
CA ARG A 98 -2.95 14.59 -3.33
C ARG A 98 -1.88 13.69 -3.96
N LEU A 99 -2.02 12.37 -3.84
CA LEU A 99 -1.13 11.42 -4.49
C LEU A 99 -1.19 11.55 -6.02
N ILE A 100 -2.39 11.64 -6.59
CA ILE A 100 -2.56 11.77 -8.04
C ILE A 100 -2.11 13.15 -8.53
N ASP A 101 -2.38 14.22 -7.79
CA ASP A 101 -1.92 15.57 -8.12
C ASP A 101 -0.39 15.66 -8.15
N ASN A 102 0.29 14.99 -7.20
CA ASN A 102 1.75 14.95 -7.14
C ASN A 102 2.38 13.96 -8.13
N TYR A 103 1.69 12.85 -8.39
CA TYR A 103 2.15 11.72 -9.20
C TYR A 103 1.06 11.27 -10.18
N PRO A 104 0.83 12.01 -11.28
CA PRO A 104 -0.31 11.75 -12.19
C PRO A 104 -0.35 10.34 -12.79
N SER A 105 0.80 9.69 -12.95
CA SER A 105 0.91 8.31 -13.43
C SER A 105 0.23 7.28 -12.53
N LEU A 106 0.00 7.61 -11.24
CA LEU A 106 -0.72 6.75 -10.31
C LEU A 106 -2.19 6.53 -10.70
N SER A 107 -2.78 7.42 -11.48
CA SER A 107 -4.16 7.26 -11.96
C SER A 107 -4.40 5.96 -12.72
N ALA A 108 -3.38 5.47 -13.46
CA ALA A 108 -3.45 4.20 -14.17
C ALA A 108 -3.50 2.96 -13.26
N TYR A 109 -3.11 3.11 -12.00
CA TYR A 109 -3.10 2.03 -11.02
C TYR A 109 -4.38 1.96 -10.17
N LEU A 110 -5.27 2.95 -10.27
CA LEU A 110 -6.49 2.99 -9.43
C LEU A 110 -7.35 1.74 -9.61
N GLU A 111 -7.64 1.34 -10.85
CA GLU A 111 -8.50 0.19 -11.14
C GLU A 111 -7.89 -1.12 -10.61
N PRO A 112 -6.67 -1.54 -11.02
CA PRO A 112 -6.10 -2.80 -10.56
C PRO A 112 -5.84 -2.83 -9.05
N LEU A 113 -5.53 -1.69 -8.43
CA LEU A 113 -5.36 -1.61 -6.98
C LEU A 113 -6.69 -1.62 -6.23
N SER A 114 -7.79 -1.12 -6.83
CA SER A 114 -9.09 -1.16 -6.21
C SER A 114 -9.62 -2.60 -6.06
N GLU A 115 -9.44 -3.44 -7.06
CA GLU A 115 -9.80 -4.85 -6.99
C GLU A 115 -9.04 -5.58 -5.87
N ARG A 116 -7.73 -5.34 -5.80
CA ARG A 116 -6.89 -5.92 -4.74
C ARG A 116 -7.27 -5.39 -3.35
N ALA A 117 -7.53 -4.09 -3.24
CA ALA A 117 -7.92 -3.44 -1.98
C ALA A 117 -9.25 -3.97 -1.45
N TYR A 118 -10.21 -4.26 -2.34
CA TYR A 118 -11.52 -4.77 -1.94
C TYR A 118 -11.44 -6.11 -1.21
N LYS A 119 -10.62 -7.03 -1.68
CA LYS A 119 -10.42 -8.33 -1.03
C LYS A 119 -10.01 -8.16 0.44
N TYR A 120 -9.01 -7.31 0.71
CA TYR A 120 -8.57 -7.06 2.09
C TYR A 120 -9.57 -6.21 2.88
N ALA A 121 -10.29 -5.30 2.21
CA ALA A 121 -11.28 -4.47 2.87
C ALA A 121 -12.47 -5.27 3.41
N THR A 122 -12.89 -6.33 2.74
CA THR A 122 -13.95 -7.22 3.22
C THR A 122 -13.52 -8.01 4.47
N GLU A 123 -12.29 -8.50 4.51
CA GLU A 123 -11.71 -9.17 5.68
C GLU A 123 -11.67 -8.23 6.89
N ASP A 124 -11.08 -7.04 6.72
CA ASP A 124 -10.99 -6.06 7.80
C ASP A 124 -12.35 -5.54 8.28
N ALA A 125 -13.27 -5.25 7.36
CA ALA A 125 -14.59 -4.77 7.73
C ALA A 125 -15.37 -5.83 8.52
N HIS A 126 -15.21 -7.11 8.15
CA HIS A 126 -15.80 -8.23 8.89
C HIS A 126 -15.24 -8.31 10.31
N ASP A 127 -13.92 -8.29 10.44
CA ASP A 127 -13.25 -8.38 11.74
C ASP A 127 -13.64 -7.21 12.64
N GLU A 128 -13.57 -5.98 12.12
CA GLU A 128 -13.93 -4.79 12.87
C GLU A 128 -15.41 -4.76 13.31
N LEU A 129 -16.35 -5.22 12.47
CA LEU A 129 -17.77 -5.28 12.85
C LEU A 129 -18.01 -6.40 13.88
N SER A 130 -17.34 -7.52 13.72
CA SER A 130 -17.43 -8.65 14.68
C SER A 130 -16.91 -8.26 16.07
N ASP A 131 -15.82 -7.48 16.14
CA ASP A 131 -15.28 -6.95 17.40
C ASP A 131 -16.26 -6.02 18.13
N TYR A 132 -17.13 -5.32 17.38
CA TYR A 132 -18.23 -4.53 17.94
C TYR A 132 -19.48 -5.35 18.29
N GLY A 133 -19.47 -6.66 18.04
CA GLY A 133 -20.64 -7.54 18.23
C GLY A 133 -21.75 -7.26 17.22
N ASP A 134 -21.39 -6.75 16.04
CA ASP A 134 -22.32 -6.49 14.94
C ASP A 134 -22.52 -7.77 14.12
N ASP A 135 -23.74 -8.30 14.10
CA ASP A 135 -24.14 -9.47 13.30
C ASP A 135 -24.56 -9.02 11.90
N HIS A 136 -23.58 -8.59 11.11
CA HIS A 136 -23.77 -8.08 9.76
C HIS A 136 -23.93 -9.20 8.72
N GLU A 137 -24.63 -8.89 7.64
CA GLU A 137 -24.74 -9.79 6.49
C GLU A 137 -23.38 -9.96 5.77
N SER A 138 -23.25 -11.03 5.00
CA SER A 138 -22.04 -11.26 4.19
C SER A 138 -21.90 -10.17 3.12
N PHE A 139 -20.67 -9.68 2.94
CA PHE A 139 -20.36 -8.68 1.93
C PHE A 139 -20.44 -9.26 0.50
N PRO A 140 -20.70 -8.43 -0.52
CA PRO A 140 -20.62 -8.84 -1.91
C PRO A 140 -19.27 -9.44 -2.26
N THR A 141 -19.24 -10.41 -3.16
CA THR A 141 -17.99 -11.07 -3.61
C THR A 141 -17.11 -10.14 -4.48
N SER A 142 -17.69 -9.10 -5.07
CA SER A 142 -16.99 -8.05 -5.83
C SER A 142 -17.40 -6.68 -5.32
N CYS A 143 -16.53 -5.69 -5.51
CA CYS A 143 -16.79 -4.32 -5.09
C CYS A 143 -18.10 -3.79 -5.72
N PRO A 144 -19.10 -3.39 -4.92
CA PRO A 144 -20.38 -2.92 -5.45
C PRO A 144 -20.31 -1.48 -5.96
N TRP A 145 -19.21 -0.79 -5.80
CA TRP A 145 -19.01 0.60 -6.19
C TRP A 145 -18.04 0.72 -7.35
N THR A 146 -18.33 1.62 -8.26
CA THR A 146 -17.43 2.02 -9.34
C THR A 146 -16.23 2.79 -8.78
N LEU A 147 -15.14 2.86 -9.55
CA LEU A 147 -13.97 3.63 -9.16
C LEU A 147 -14.31 5.10 -8.91
N ASP A 148 -15.16 5.70 -9.75
CA ASP A 148 -15.61 7.09 -9.57
C ASP A 148 -16.34 7.27 -8.24
N GLU A 149 -17.26 6.39 -7.88
CA GLU A 149 -17.97 6.40 -6.60
C GLU A 149 -17.05 6.26 -5.40
N LEU A 150 -15.99 5.45 -5.52
CA LEU A 150 -15.00 5.30 -4.46
C LEU A 150 -14.24 6.60 -4.19
N VAL A 151 -13.79 7.29 -5.24
CA VAL A 151 -12.92 8.46 -5.12
C VAL A 151 -13.67 9.80 -5.08
N HIS A 152 -14.92 9.84 -5.52
CA HIS A 152 -15.71 11.06 -5.59
C HIS A 152 -16.12 11.57 -4.20
N HIS A 153 -15.81 12.82 -3.90
CA HIS A 153 -15.92 13.38 -2.54
C HIS A 153 -17.36 13.56 -2.04
N GLU A 154 -18.34 13.63 -2.93
CA GLU A 154 -19.76 13.80 -2.59
C GLU A 154 -20.56 12.49 -2.58
N PHE A 155 -19.97 11.41 -3.09
CA PHE A 155 -20.64 10.11 -3.10
C PHE A 155 -20.66 9.47 -1.70
N TRP A 156 -21.85 9.02 -1.29
CA TRP A 156 -22.08 8.24 -0.08
C TRP A 156 -22.91 7.00 -0.40
N PRO A 157 -22.49 5.82 0.01
CA PRO A 157 -23.28 4.61 -0.18
C PRO A 157 -24.56 4.69 0.67
N ARG A 158 -25.60 4.03 0.19
CA ARG A 158 -26.91 3.91 0.86
C ARG A 158 -27.24 2.47 1.10
#